data_6d64aa0cbf0cb7b78024bd1ef4b4eed4
#
_entry.id   6d64aa0cbf0cb7b78024bd1ef4b4eed4
#
_cell.length_a   1.000
_cell.length_b   1.000
_cell.length_c   1.000
_cell.angle_alpha   90.00
_cell.angle_beta   90.00
_cell.angle_gamma   90.00
#
_symmetry.space_group_name_H-M   'P 1'
#
loop_
_entity.id
_entity.type
_entity.pdbx_description
1 polymer ?
#
loop_
_entity_poly.entity_id
_entity_poly.type
_entity_poly.pdbx_seq_one_letter_code
_entity_poly.pdbx_strand_id
1 'polypeptide(L)'
;MAKAGETQDRCTQYALDVVSGKITAGEYVRLACQRHLDDIEKSKAAPYKYYFDVEKSEEIINFAEELTIAEGEENEHVTAYPFQCFILGSLNGWRTKEKSYRRFRTSYVQLGRQNGKSFINGILACYYGNFD
;
A
#
# COMPACT_ATOMS: atom_id res chain seq x y z
N MET A 1 -17.82 12.42 0.41
CA MET A 1 -16.39 12.52 0.55
C MET A 1 -15.96 12.16 1.96
N ALA A 2 -15.00 11.28 2.08
CA ALA A 2 -14.45 11.00 3.39
C ALA A 2 -13.77 12.26 3.93
N LYS A 3 -14.01 12.58 5.18
CA LYS A 3 -13.32 13.69 5.79
C LYS A 3 -11.84 13.31 5.95
N ALA A 4 -10.99 14.30 5.86
CA ALA A 4 -9.57 14.09 6.01
C ALA A 4 -9.30 13.33 7.31
N GLY A 5 -8.60 12.21 7.22
CA GLY A 5 -8.21 11.43 8.37
C GLY A 5 -9.25 10.49 8.95
N GLU A 6 -10.51 10.52 8.49
CA GLU A 6 -11.54 9.67 9.10
C GLU A 6 -11.59 8.26 8.55
N THR A 7 -11.63 8.11 7.23
CA THR A 7 -11.78 6.80 6.61
C THR A 7 -10.69 6.52 5.58
N GLN A 8 -9.70 7.40 5.54
CA GLN A 8 -8.65 7.26 4.56
C GLN A 8 -7.72 6.12 4.96
N ASP A 9 -7.54 5.17 4.06
CA ASP A 9 -6.58 4.10 4.28
C ASP A 9 -5.16 4.66 4.27
N ARG A 10 -4.25 3.95 4.95
CA ARG A 10 -2.87 4.41 5.10
C ARG A 10 -2.14 4.54 3.76
N CYS A 11 -2.45 3.67 2.80
CA CYS A 11 -1.87 3.74 1.47
C CYS A 11 -2.22 5.06 0.77
N THR A 12 -3.50 5.38 0.71
CA THR A 12 -3.97 6.60 0.05
C THR A 12 -3.56 7.84 0.82
N GLN A 13 -3.52 7.76 2.16
CA GLN A 13 -3.08 8.89 2.96
C GLN A 13 -1.63 9.26 2.65
N TYR A 14 -0.76 8.27 2.49
CA TYR A 14 0.61 8.55 2.09
C TYR A 14 0.67 9.24 0.72
N ALA A 15 -0.13 8.75 -0.23
CA ALA A 15 -0.17 9.35 -1.56
C ALA A 15 -0.61 10.81 -1.50
N LEU A 16 -1.63 11.11 -0.70
CA LEU A 16 -2.10 12.48 -0.52
C LEU A 16 -1.02 13.37 0.11
N ASP A 17 -0.34 12.84 1.12
CA ASP A 17 0.69 13.59 1.83
C ASP A 17 1.89 13.90 0.92
N VAL A 18 2.27 12.97 0.06
CA VAL A 18 3.37 13.18 -0.89
C VAL A 18 2.98 14.22 -1.95
N VAL A 19 1.80 14.06 -2.53
CA VAL A 19 1.34 14.94 -3.62
C VAL A 19 1.12 16.35 -3.11
N SER A 20 0.64 16.52 -1.88
CA SER A 20 0.41 17.85 -1.30
C SER A 20 1.70 18.52 -0.83
N GLY A 21 2.82 17.79 -0.79
CA GLY A 21 4.10 18.34 -0.33
C GLY A 21 4.34 18.18 1.16
N LYS A 22 3.42 17.56 1.87
CA LYS A 22 3.58 17.33 3.32
C LYS A 22 4.72 16.37 3.61
N ILE A 23 4.93 15.40 2.73
CA ILE A 23 6.06 14.47 2.81
C ILE A 23 6.96 14.73 1.62
N THR A 24 8.24 14.93 1.86
CA THR A 24 9.22 15.09 0.79
C THR A 24 9.53 13.74 0.16
N ALA A 25 9.46 13.66 -1.15
CA ALA A 25 9.72 12.42 -1.87
C ALA A 25 10.33 12.71 -3.24
N GLY A 26 11.03 11.72 -3.79
CA GLY A 26 11.62 11.82 -5.11
C GLY A 26 10.57 11.84 -6.22
N GLU A 27 11.02 12.15 -7.42
CA GLU A 27 10.12 12.30 -8.58
C GLU A 27 9.29 11.06 -8.86
N TYR A 28 9.93 9.88 -8.87
CA TYR A 28 9.22 8.65 -9.20
C TYR A 28 8.21 8.25 -8.12
N VAL A 29 8.51 8.53 -6.87
CA VAL A 29 7.57 8.29 -5.78
C VAL A 29 6.35 9.20 -5.93
N ARG A 30 6.59 10.48 -6.25
CA ARG A 30 5.50 11.43 -6.45
C ARG A 30 4.63 11.02 -7.64
N LEU A 31 5.25 10.55 -8.72
CA LEU A 31 4.50 10.07 -9.88
C LEU A 31 3.66 8.84 -9.56
N ALA A 32 4.21 7.91 -8.79
CA ALA A 32 3.47 6.73 -8.36
C ALA A 32 2.28 7.11 -7.47
N CYS A 33 2.48 8.05 -6.57
CA CYS A 33 1.42 8.53 -5.70
C CYS A 33 0.33 9.27 -6.49
N GLN A 34 0.73 10.09 -7.44
CA GLN A 34 -0.21 10.79 -8.30
C GLN A 34 -1.02 9.80 -9.14
N ARG A 35 -0.35 8.78 -9.69
CA ARG A 35 -1.05 7.73 -10.44
C ARG A 35 -2.09 7.03 -9.56
N HIS A 36 -1.74 6.73 -8.32
CA HIS A 36 -2.67 6.08 -7.39
C HIS A 36 -3.94 6.92 -7.21
N LEU A 37 -3.77 8.22 -6.98
CA LEU A 37 -4.90 9.12 -6.79
C LEU A 37 -5.73 9.27 -8.09
N ASP A 38 -5.06 9.41 -9.22
CA ASP A 38 -5.74 9.53 -10.52
C ASP A 38 -6.53 8.25 -10.83
N ASP A 39 -5.95 7.09 -10.53
CA ASP A 39 -6.61 5.81 -10.79
C ASP A 39 -7.81 5.59 -9.88
N ILE A 40 -7.78 6.10 -8.66
CA ILE A 40 -8.95 6.06 -7.77
C ILE A 40 -10.11 6.82 -8.42
N GLU A 41 -9.83 8.01 -8.96
CA GLU A 41 -10.88 8.77 -9.66
C GLU A 41 -11.37 8.03 -10.90
N LYS A 42 -10.46 7.46 -11.70
CA LYS A 42 -10.84 6.69 -12.87
C LYS A 42 -11.66 5.45 -12.52
N SER A 43 -11.41 4.85 -11.37
CA SER A 43 -12.11 3.63 -10.96
C SER A 43 -13.59 3.85 -10.69
N LYS A 44 -13.99 5.09 -10.49
CA LYS A 44 -15.40 5.45 -10.28
C LYS A 44 -16.20 5.33 -11.59
N ALA A 45 -15.54 5.32 -12.74
CA ALA A 45 -16.19 5.17 -14.04
C ALA A 45 -16.32 3.68 -14.38
N ALA A 46 -17.49 3.28 -14.88
CA ALA A 46 -17.77 1.88 -15.19
C ALA A 46 -16.78 1.24 -16.18
N PRO A 47 -16.32 1.94 -17.24
CA PRO A 47 -15.39 1.35 -18.19
C PRO A 47 -14.01 1.01 -17.63
N TYR A 48 -13.61 1.59 -16.50
CA TYR A 48 -12.29 1.32 -15.94
C TYR A 48 -12.26 -0.08 -15.34
N LYS A 49 -11.21 -0.84 -15.67
CA LYS A 49 -11.13 -2.27 -15.34
C LYS A 49 -10.72 -2.56 -13.89
N TYR A 50 -10.20 -1.58 -13.18
CA TYR A 50 -9.62 -1.78 -11.87
C TYR A 50 -10.32 -0.97 -10.80
N TYR A 51 -10.20 -1.43 -9.57
CA TYR A 51 -10.67 -0.67 -8.42
C TYR A 51 -9.69 -0.83 -7.26
N PHE A 52 -9.74 0.08 -6.32
CA PHE A 52 -8.89 0.02 -5.14
C PHE A 52 -9.70 -0.52 -3.96
N ASP A 53 -9.28 -1.68 -3.46
CA ASP A 53 -9.96 -2.36 -2.36
C ASP A 53 -9.27 -1.95 -1.06
N VAL A 54 -9.89 -1.03 -0.32
CA VAL A 54 -9.35 -0.51 0.93
C VAL A 54 -9.15 -1.63 1.95
N GLU A 55 -10.06 -2.58 2.02
CA GLU A 55 -9.94 -3.70 2.96
C GLU A 55 -8.72 -4.55 2.67
N LYS A 56 -8.47 -4.86 1.40
CA LYS A 56 -7.30 -5.63 1.01
C LYS A 56 -6.00 -4.87 1.27
N SER A 57 -6.02 -3.56 1.04
CA SER A 57 -4.88 -2.71 1.32
C SER A 57 -4.54 -2.73 2.80
N GLU A 58 -5.52 -2.50 3.66
CA GLU A 58 -5.30 -2.49 5.11
C GLU A 58 -5.01 -3.88 5.67
N GLU A 59 -5.55 -4.91 5.05
CA GLU A 59 -5.31 -6.29 5.48
C GLU A 59 -3.83 -6.67 5.43
N ILE A 60 -3.17 -6.38 4.31
CA ILE A 60 -1.75 -6.73 4.20
C ILE A 60 -0.89 -5.87 5.12
N ILE A 61 -1.26 -4.61 5.33
CA ILE A 61 -0.54 -3.74 6.26
C ILE A 61 -0.67 -4.26 7.69
N ASN A 62 -1.87 -4.62 8.10
CA ASN A 62 -2.11 -5.19 9.43
C ASN A 62 -1.38 -6.51 9.60
N PHE A 63 -1.36 -7.35 8.58
CA PHE A 63 -0.61 -8.60 8.60
C PHE A 63 0.88 -8.35 8.85
N ALA A 64 1.44 -7.34 8.16
CA ALA A 64 2.84 -6.99 8.33
C ALA A 64 3.15 -6.56 9.75
N GLU A 65 2.27 -5.75 10.34
CA GLU A 65 2.47 -5.28 11.71
C GLU A 65 2.37 -6.41 12.73
N GLU A 66 1.42 -7.32 12.55
CA GLU A 66 1.27 -8.46 13.43
C GLU A 66 2.46 -9.42 13.35
N LEU A 67 2.93 -9.68 12.15
CA LEU A 67 4.07 -10.57 11.94
C LEU A 67 5.34 -10.00 12.56
N THR A 68 5.53 -8.69 12.46
CA THR A 68 6.70 -8.04 13.03
C THR A 68 6.69 -8.07 14.54
N ILE A 69 5.52 -7.90 15.14
CA ILE A 69 5.36 -8.00 16.61
C ILE A 69 5.73 -9.40 17.09
N ALA A 70 5.34 -10.42 16.34
CA ALA A 70 5.63 -11.81 16.73
C ALA A 70 7.14 -12.10 16.73
N GLU A 71 7.91 -11.41 15.91
CA GLU A 71 9.36 -11.60 15.84
C GLU A 71 10.13 -10.63 16.73
N GLY A 72 9.47 -9.60 17.24
CA GLY A 72 10.09 -8.56 18.03
C GLY A 72 10.13 -8.89 19.52
N GLU A 73 10.65 -7.95 20.30
CA GLU A 73 10.67 -8.06 21.74
C GLU A 73 9.26 -7.89 22.30
N GLU A 74 9.01 -8.53 23.44
CA GLU A 74 7.73 -8.40 24.12
C GLU A 74 7.41 -6.94 24.40
N ASN A 75 6.16 -6.56 24.14
CA ASN A 75 5.61 -5.22 24.38
C ASN A 75 6.07 -4.13 23.39
N GLU A 76 6.76 -4.49 22.33
CA GLU A 76 7.08 -3.52 21.30
C GLU A 76 5.90 -3.35 20.37
N HIS A 77 5.42 -2.11 20.28
CA HIS A 77 4.34 -1.79 19.34
C HIS A 77 4.95 -1.38 18.01
N VAL A 78 4.87 -2.27 17.03
CA VAL A 78 5.48 -2.04 15.71
C VAL A 78 4.43 -1.49 14.76
N THR A 79 4.75 -0.37 14.13
CA THR A 79 3.90 0.26 13.14
C THR A 79 4.67 0.34 11.82
N ALA A 80 4.04 -0.02 10.73
CA ALA A 80 4.66 0.09 9.42
C ALA A 80 4.87 1.57 9.05
N TYR A 81 6.01 1.87 8.46
CA TYR A 81 6.27 3.22 8.01
C TYR A 81 5.33 3.61 6.87
N PRO A 82 5.00 4.89 6.73
CA PRO A 82 4.04 5.32 5.69
C PRO A 82 4.40 4.87 4.28
N PHE A 83 5.68 4.91 3.90
CA PHE A 83 6.07 4.47 2.55
C PHE A 83 5.86 2.97 2.36
N GLN A 84 6.06 2.19 3.43
CA GLN A 84 5.80 0.74 3.39
C GLN A 84 4.31 0.48 3.24
N CYS A 85 3.48 1.24 3.92
CA CYS A 85 2.03 1.15 3.77
C CYS A 85 1.60 1.42 2.34
N PHE A 86 2.21 2.41 1.69
CA PHE A 86 1.90 2.71 0.29
C PHE A 86 2.28 1.57 -0.63
N ILE A 87 3.49 1.02 -0.46
CA ILE A 87 3.95 -0.08 -1.31
C ILE A 87 3.07 -1.32 -1.14
N LEU A 88 2.89 -1.75 0.10
CA LEU A 88 2.09 -2.96 0.38
C LEU A 88 0.63 -2.76 -0.01
N GLY A 89 0.06 -1.63 0.36
CA GLY A 89 -1.33 -1.34 0.09
C GLY A 89 -1.63 -1.21 -1.39
N SER A 90 -0.74 -0.56 -2.15
CA SER A 90 -0.91 -0.43 -3.60
C SER A 90 -0.87 -1.79 -4.30
N LEU A 91 0.08 -2.62 -3.91
CA LEU A 91 0.24 -3.93 -4.56
C LEU A 91 -0.93 -4.86 -4.27
N ASN A 92 -1.47 -4.82 -3.07
CA ASN A 92 -2.55 -5.72 -2.69
C ASN A 92 -3.94 -5.13 -2.87
N GLY A 93 -4.07 -3.82 -2.81
CA GLY A 93 -5.39 -3.17 -2.88
C GLY A 93 -5.96 -3.03 -4.27
N TRP A 94 -5.11 -2.81 -5.27
CA TRP A 94 -5.60 -2.68 -6.64
C TRP A 94 -6.00 -4.03 -7.23
N ARG A 95 -7.26 -4.15 -7.62
CA ARG A 95 -7.86 -5.40 -8.08
C ARG A 95 -8.65 -5.20 -9.37
N THR A 96 -8.83 -6.28 -10.13
CA THR A 96 -9.71 -6.24 -11.30
C THR A 96 -11.16 -6.27 -10.83
N LYS A 97 -12.02 -5.48 -11.48
CA LYS A 97 -13.44 -5.40 -11.10
C LYS A 97 -14.18 -6.71 -11.37
N GLU A 98 -13.74 -7.44 -12.40
CA GLU A 98 -14.43 -8.65 -12.80
C GLU A 98 -14.22 -9.82 -11.85
N LYS A 99 -12.96 -10.08 -11.46
CA LYS A 99 -12.65 -11.28 -10.67
C LYS A 99 -11.89 -11.01 -9.38
N SER A 100 -11.66 -9.76 -9.05
CA SER A 100 -10.86 -9.35 -7.88
C SER A 100 -9.45 -9.92 -7.86
N TYR A 101 -8.87 -10.14 -9.04
CA TYR A 101 -7.47 -10.53 -9.12
C TYR A 101 -6.58 -9.32 -8.90
N ARG A 102 -5.37 -9.55 -8.39
CA ARG A 102 -4.41 -8.47 -8.19
C ARG A 102 -4.08 -7.82 -9.54
N ARG A 103 -4.14 -6.49 -9.56
CA ARG A 103 -3.78 -5.71 -10.75
C ARG A 103 -2.29 -5.81 -11.06
N PHE A 104 -1.45 -5.68 -10.02
CA PHE A 104 -0.01 -5.64 -10.18
C PHE A 104 0.56 -7.03 -9.87
N ARG A 105 0.96 -7.74 -10.89
CA ARG A 105 1.58 -9.06 -10.74
C ARG A 105 3.10 -8.98 -10.65
N THR A 106 3.66 -7.89 -11.17
CA THR A 106 5.09 -7.63 -11.14
C THR A 106 5.30 -6.22 -10.67
N SER A 107 6.28 -6.01 -9.81
CA SER A 107 6.60 -4.69 -9.32
C SER A 107 8.12 -4.49 -9.24
N TYR A 108 8.55 -3.26 -9.36
CA TYR A 108 9.92 -2.86 -9.17
C TYR A 108 9.96 -1.83 -8.06
N VAL A 109 10.69 -2.15 -6.99
CA VAL A 109 10.84 -1.26 -5.84
C VAL A 109 12.32 -1.01 -5.62
N GLN A 110 12.72 0.25 -5.70
CA GLN A 110 14.10 0.64 -5.46
C GLN A 110 14.17 1.47 -4.20
N LEU A 111 14.88 0.97 -3.21
CA LEU A 111 15.05 1.64 -1.93
C LEU A 111 16.52 1.69 -1.60
N GLY A 112 16.95 2.71 -0.84
CA GLY A 112 18.28 2.79 -0.31
C GLY A 112 18.55 1.63 0.64
N ARG A 113 19.81 1.43 0.97
CA ARG A 113 20.22 0.39 1.93
C ARG A 113 19.51 0.58 3.26
N GLN A 114 19.11 -0.52 3.87
CA GLN A 114 18.52 -0.55 5.21
C GLN A 114 17.19 0.20 5.35
N ASN A 115 16.46 0.33 4.25
CA ASN A 115 15.13 0.96 4.26
C ASN A 115 13.98 -0.05 4.26
N GLY A 116 14.22 -1.26 4.76
CA GLY A 116 13.14 -2.23 4.93
C GLY A 116 12.74 -2.99 3.68
N LYS A 117 13.62 -3.04 2.67
CA LYS A 117 13.33 -3.77 1.43
C LYS A 117 13.13 -5.27 1.67
N SER A 118 13.99 -5.87 2.49
CA SER A 118 13.88 -7.29 2.84
C SER A 118 12.60 -7.55 3.63
N PHE A 119 12.22 -6.62 4.49
CA PHE A 119 10.98 -6.70 5.24
C PHE A 119 9.77 -6.74 4.30
N ILE A 120 9.72 -5.82 3.33
CA ILE A 120 8.63 -5.77 2.36
C ILE A 120 8.57 -7.06 1.55
N ASN A 121 9.70 -7.55 1.07
CA ASN A 121 9.74 -8.80 0.32
C ASN A 121 9.28 -9.98 1.16
N GLY A 122 9.70 -10.04 2.43
CA GLY A 122 9.28 -11.10 3.34
C GLY A 122 7.78 -11.09 3.60
N ILE A 123 7.21 -9.91 3.80
CA ILE A 123 5.77 -9.77 4.02
C ILE A 123 5.00 -10.23 2.78
N LEU A 124 5.41 -9.79 1.60
CA LEU A 124 4.74 -10.20 0.35
C LEU A 124 4.80 -11.70 0.15
N ALA A 125 5.96 -12.32 0.38
CA ALA A 125 6.11 -13.75 0.25
C ALA A 125 5.21 -14.51 1.22
N CYS A 126 5.19 -14.11 2.48
CA CYS A 126 4.37 -14.76 3.50
C CYS A 126 2.89 -14.57 3.23
N TYR A 127 2.49 -13.36 2.88
CA TYR A 127 1.08 -13.05 2.67
C TYR A 127 0.53 -13.82 1.46
N TYR A 128 1.22 -13.73 0.33
CA TYR A 128 0.74 -14.38 -0.89
C TYR A 128 0.90 -15.90 -0.85
N GLY A 129 1.85 -16.39 -0.10
CA GLY A 129 2.01 -17.84 0.09
C GLY A 129 0.88 -18.46 0.91
N ASN A 130 0.24 -17.70 1.78
CA ASN A 130 -0.78 -18.21 2.68
C ASN A 130 -2.21 -17.79 2.33
N PHE A 131 -2.40 -16.64 1.70
CA PHE A 131 -3.73 -16.07 1.53
C PHE A 131 -4.13 -15.81 0.07
N ASP A 132 -3.22 -15.98 -0.85
CA ASP A 132 -3.50 -15.69 -2.26
C ASP A 132 -3.13 -16.89 -3.20
#